data_b1393c824319afad87c74f5c5f0f276c
#
_entry.id   b1393c824319afad87c74f5c5f0f276c
#
_cell.length_a   1.000
_cell.length_b   1.000
_cell.length_c   1.000
_cell.angle_alpha   90.00
_cell.angle_beta   90.00
_cell.angle_gamma   90.00
#
_symmetry.space_group_name_H-M   'P 1'
#
loop_
_entity.id
_entity.type
_entity.pdbx_description
1 polymer ?
#
loop_
_entity_poly.entity_id
_entity_poly.type
_entity_poly.pdbx_seq_one_letter_code
_entity_poly.pdbx_strand_id
1 'polypeptide(L)'
;MKQKPDLSFRKLWDLSFGFFGVQIAYALQSANIARIFATLGADPHSLSYFWILPPLMGILVQPIVGSCSDRTWTRFGRRIPYLFVGAAVAVLVMCLLPNAGSFGMAVSAAMVFGLVTLMFLDTSINMAMQPFKMLVGDMVNEKQKALAYSIQSFLCNAGSLVGYVFPFFFTALGIANTAPSGVVPDSVIWSFYIGAAILILCVIYTTARVKEWTPAEYAEYNGTNSSVEQEEAGKGDWLTLLRHAPATFWKVGLVQFFCWFAFMYMWTYTNGTVAANCWGVDTVSYTHLRAHETELHL
;
A
#
# COMPACT_ATOMS: atom_id res chain seq x y z
N MET A 1 20.60 27.82 -9.70
CA MET A 1 19.54 27.10 -8.96
C MET A 1 19.57 27.56 -7.52
N LYS A 2 18.45 28.00 -6.99
CA LYS A 2 18.33 28.34 -5.58
C LYS A 2 18.26 27.07 -4.75
N GLN A 3 18.94 27.03 -3.61
CA GLN A 3 18.86 25.84 -2.74
C GLN A 3 17.48 25.76 -2.07
N LYS A 4 16.89 24.56 -2.01
CA LYS A 4 15.66 24.32 -1.24
C LYS A 4 15.91 24.67 0.22
N PRO A 5 14.97 25.35 0.90
CA PRO A 5 15.13 25.73 2.31
C PRO A 5 15.19 24.49 3.22
N ASP A 6 15.87 24.65 4.35
CA ASP A 6 15.86 23.64 5.40
C ASP A 6 14.45 23.57 6.03
N LEU A 7 13.91 22.35 6.10
CA LEU A 7 12.63 22.08 6.74
C LEU A 7 12.84 21.69 8.21
N SER A 8 11.98 22.21 9.08
CA SER A 8 11.96 21.78 10.48
C SER A 8 11.57 20.30 10.60
N PHE A 9 12.00 19.62 11.65
CA PHE A 9 11.64 18.23 11.93
C PHE A 9 10.13 17.99 11.86
N ARG A 10 9.33 18.91 12.39
CA ARG A 10 7.87 18.85 12.33
C ARG A 10 7.35 18.84 10.88
N LYS A 11 7.90 19.67 10.01
CA LYS A 11 7.52 19.70 8.59
C LYS A 11 7.89 18.41 7.86
N LEU A 12 9.06 17.82 8.18
CA LEU A 12 9.47 16.52 7.65
C LEU A 12 8.52 15.42 8.11
N TRP A 13 8.07 15.47 9.37
CA TRP A 13 7.07 14.55 9.92
C TRP A 13 5.71 14.70 9.20
N ASP A 14 5.22 15.96 9.09
CA ASP A 14 3.94 16.28 8.45
C ASP A 14 3.89 15.80 6.99
N LEU A 15 5.01 15.90 6.26
CA LEU A 15 5.15 15.41 4.88
C LEU A 15 4.87 13.91 4.73
N SER A 16 5.24 13.12 5.72
CA SER A 16 5.20 11.65 5.66
C SER A 16 4.07 11.05 6.49
N PHE A 17 3.39 11.83 7.33
CA PHE A 17 2.42 11.29 8.30
C PHE A 17 1.25 10.56 7.65
N GLY A 18 0.73 11.05 6.53
CA GLY A 18 -0.34 10.37 5.80
C GLY A 18 0.06 8.99 5.28
N PHE A 19 1.36 8.76 5.07
CA PHE A 19 1.86 7.46 4.65
C PHE A 19 1.66 6.37 5.72
N PHE A 20 1.65 6.74 7.00
CA PHE A 20 1.26 5.84 8.11
C PHE A 20 -0.14 5.25 7.89
N GLY A 21 -1.13 6.09 7.57
CA GLY A 21 -2.50 5.63 7.27
C GLY A 21 -2.57 4.73 6.03
N VAL A 22 -1.85 5.09 4.96
CA VAL A 22 -1.78 4.27 3.73
C VAL A 22 -1.19 2.90 4.02
N GLN A 23 -0.19 2.81 4.89
CA GLN A 23 0.44 1.54 5.25
C GLN A 23 -0.46 0.67 6.16
N ILE A 24 -1.29 1.26 7.00
CA ILE A 24 -2.32 0.51 7.73
C ILE A 24 -3.28 -0.18 6.75
N ALA A 25 -3.76 0.56 5.74
CA ALA A 25 -4.65 -0.01 4.73
C ALA A 25 -3.99 -1.16 3.96
N TYR A 26 -2.75 -0.96 3.53
CA TYR A 26 -1.97 -1.99 2.82
C TYR A 26 -1.74 -3.24 3.68
N ALA A 27 -1.39 -3.06 4.96
CA ALA A 27 -1.16 -4.17 5.89
C ALA A 27 -2.44 -4.94 6.19
N LEU A 28 -3.57 -4.25 6.42
CA LEU A 28 -4.87 -4.87 6.62
C LEU A 28 -5.31 -5.70 5.42
N GLN A 29 -5.13 -5.17 4.22
CA GLN A 29 -5.38 -5.90 2.99
C GLN A 29 -4.50 -7.15 2.92
N SER A 30 -3.19 -6.99 3.04
CA SER A 30 -2.23 -8.10 2.91
C SER A 30 -2.46 -9.20 3.95
N ALA A 31 -2.81 -8.85 5.19
CA ALA A 31 -3.04 -9.80 6.26
C ALA A 31 -4.35 -10.59 6.11
N ASN A 32 -5.39 -9.96 5.56
CA ASN A 32 -6.74 -10.51 5.64
C ASN A 32 -7.32 -10.97 4.30
N ILE A 33 -6.63 -10.70 3.18
CA ILE A 33 -7.14 -11.02 1.84
C ILE A 33 -7.45 -12.52 1.68
N ALA A 34 -6.50 -13.39 2.07
CA ALA A 34 -6.69 -14.84 1.99
C ALA A 34 -7.88 -15.29 2.84
N ARG A 35 -8.03 -14.71 4.03
CA ARG A 35 -9.13 -15.00 4.95
C ARG A 35 -10.47 -14.57 4.38
N ILE A 36 -10.57 -13.35 3.84
CA ILE A 36 -11.80 -12.83 3.23
C ILE A 36 -12.24 -13.74 2.08
N PHE A 37 -11.32 -14.09 1.17
CA PHE A 37 -11.66 -14.95 0.03
C PHE A 37 -11.96 -16.40 0.42
N ALA A 38 -11.28 -16.94 1.44
CA ALA A 38 -11.61 -18.26 1.97
C ALA A 38 -13.03 -18.29 2.55
N THR A 39 -13.45 -17.25 3.28
CA THR A 39 -14.84 -17.17 3.79
C THR A 39 -15.87 -17.01 2.67
N LEU A 40 -15.50 -16.40 1.53
CA LEU A 40 -16.37 -16.34 0.35
C LEU A 40 -16.47 -17.64 -0.42
N GLY A 41 -15.74 -18.69 -0.01
CA GLY A 41 -15.77 -20.01 -0.64
C GLY A 41 -14.70 -20.22 -1.72
N ALA A 42 -13.61 -19.42 -1.70
CA ALA A 42 -12.49 -19.65 -2.61
C ALA A 42 -11.76 -20.94 -2.27
N ASP A 43 -11.47 -21.76 -3.29
CA ASP A 43 -10.57 -22.89 -3.15
C ASP A 43 -9.16 -22.40 -2.74
N PRO A 44 -8.54 -22.98 -1.70
CA PRO A 44 -7.18 -22.65 -1.27
C PRO A 44 -6.13 -22.69 -2.40
N HIS A 45 -6.28 -23.59 -3.36
CA HIS A 45 -5.39 -23.67 -4.52
C HIS A 45 -5.55 -22.49 -5.49
N SER A 46 -6.74 -21.92 -5.60
CA SER A 46 -7.01 -20.76 -6.45
C SER A 46 -6.60 -19.43 -5.79
N LEU A 47 -6.41 -19.40 -4.48
CA LEU A 47 -5.97 -18.18 -3.74
C LEU A 47 -4.63 -17.65 -4.22
N SER A 48 -3.76 -18.49 -4.78
CA SER A 48 -2.47 -18.08 -5.34
C SER A 48 -2.61 -17.02 -6.42
N TYR A 49 -3.67 -17.04 -7.21
CA TYR A 49 -3.92 -16.04 -8.26
C TYR A 49 -4.22 -14.65 -7.70
N PHE A 50 -4.82 -14.57 -6.51
CA PHE A 50 -5.12 -13.28 -5.87
C PHE A 50 -3.85 -12.57 -5.37
N TRP A 51 -2.78 -13.31 -5.06
CA TRP A 51 -1.50 -12.75 -4.63
C TRP A 51 -0.69 -12.11 -5.77
N ILE A 52 -1.05 -12.39 -7.04
CA ILE A 52 -0.41 -11.76 -8.20
C ILE A 52 -0.96 -10.36 -8.45
N LEU A 53 -2.19 -10.07 -8.03
CA LEU A 53 -2.86 -8.80 -8.31
C LEU A 53 -2.18 -7.58 -7.69
N PRO A 54 -1.83 -7.55 -6.38
CA PRO A 54 -1.18 -6.41 -5.77
C PRO A 54 0.12 -5.99 -6.49
N PRO A 55 1.09 -6.88 -6.76
CA PRO A 55 2.28 -6.54 -7.52
C PRO A 55 1.96 -6.04 -8.93
N LEU A 56 0.99 -6.66 -9.62
CA LEU A 56 0.58 -6.26 -10.96
C LEU A 56 0.01 -4.84 -10.97
N MET A 57 -0.88 -4.53 -10.03
CA MET A 57 -1.43 -3.17 -9.87
C MET A 57 -0.31 -2.18 -9.53
N GLY A 58 0.64 -2.54 -8.68
CA GLY A 58 1.80 -1.71 -8.38
C GLY A 58 2.63 -1.37 -9.62
N ILE A 59 2.92 -2.36 -10.45
CA ILE A 59 3.71 -2.18 -11.69
C ILE A 59 2.98 -1.28 -12.70
N LEU A 60 1.65 -1.39 -12.80
CA LEU A 60 0.87 -0.63 -13.77
C LEU A 60 0.51 0.78 -13.26
N VAL A 61 0.00 0.87 -12.03
CA VAL A 61 -0.58 2.11 -11.51
C VAL A 61 0.49 3.13 -11.11
N GLN A 62 1.59 2.69 -10.46
CA GLN A 62 2.59 3.63 -9.95
C GLN A 62 3.26 4.48 -11.04
N PRO A 63 3.72 3.93 -12.19
CA PRO A 63 4.27 4.76 -13.28
C PRO A 63 3.24 5.69 -13.91
N ILE A 64 1.99 5.21 -14.08
CA ILE A 64 0.91 6.02 -14.66
C ILE A 64 0.61 7.21 -13.75
N VAL A 65 0.37 6.97 -12.47
CA VAL A 65 0.10 8.03 -11.48
C VAL A 65 1.29 8.97 -11.34
N GLY A 66 2.51 8.43 -11.32
CA GLY A 66 3.73 9.23 -11.32
C GLY A 66 3.75 10.21 -12.48
N SER A 67 3.63 9.71 -13.70
CA SER A 67 3.63 10.53 -14.93
C SER A 67 2.46 11.52 -14.98
N CYS A 68 1.24 11.10 -14.62
CA CYS A 68 0.08 11.98 -14.60
C CYS A 68 0.25 13.09 -13.56
N SER A 69 0.72 12.77 -12.35
CA SER A 69 0.92 13.77 -11.30
C SER A 69 2.05 14.77 -11.63
N ASP A 70 3.05 14.36 -12.42
CA ASP A 70 4.11 15.25 -12.91
C ASP A 70 3.58 16.35 -13.83
N ARG A 71 2.54 16.05 -14.60
CA ARG A 71 1.94 16.96 -15.59
C ARG A 71 0.78 17.78 -15.07
N THR A 72 0.23 17.41 -13.92
CA THR A 72 -0.95 18.04 -13.34
C THR A 72 -0.56 19.12 -12.35
N TRP A 73 -1.00 20.36 -12.58
CA TRP A 73 -0.88 21.46 -11.63
C TRP A 73 -2.25 21.93 -11.20
N THR A 74 -2.53 21.87 -9.92
CA THR A 74 -3.76 22.37 -9.32
C THR A 74 -3.48 23.42 -8.26
N ARG A 75 -4.52 24.09 -7.77
CA ARG A 75 -4.40 25.03 -6.64
C ARG A 75 -3.88 24.40 -5.33
N PHE A 76 -3.97 23.07 -5.23
CA PHE A 76 -3.50 22.31 -4.06
C PHE A 76 -2.09 21.74 -4.24
N GLY A 77 -1.51 21.90 -5.42
CA GLY A 77 -0.26 21.27 -5.81
C GLY A 77 -0.43 20.24 -6.91
N ARG A 78 0.60 19.47 -7.19
CA ARG A 78 0.59 18.44 -8.23
C ARG A 78 0.42 17.01 -7.67
N ARG A 79 0.94 16.74 -6.46
CA ARG A 79 0.90 15.41 -5.82
C ARG A 79 -0.33 15.21 -4.93
N ILE A 80 -0.70 16.25 -4.17
CA ILE A 80 -1.77 16.21 -3.17
C ILE A 80 -3.12 15.75 -3.76
N PRO A 81 -3.57 16.17 -4.94
CA PRO A 81 -4.85 15.71 -5.49
C PRO A 81 -4.90 14.21 -5.72
N TYR A 82 -3.84 13.62 -6.27
CA TYR A 82 -3.77 12.17 -6.52
C TYR A 82 -3.74 11.37 -5.21
N LEU A 83 -2.98 11.86 -4.25
CA LEU A 83 -2.90 11.29 -2.92
C LEU A 83 -4.26 11.28 -2.22
N PHE A 84 -4.97 12.40 -2.27
CA PHE A 84 -6.28 12.54 -1.63
C PHE A 84 -7.34 11.68 -2.34
N VAL A 85 -7.40 11.70 -3.66
CA VAL A 85 -8.36 10.88 -4.44
C VAL A 85 -8.07 9.39 -4.23
N GLY A 86 -6.81 8.97 -4.29
CA GLY A 86 -6.44 7.58 -4.02
C GLY A 86 -6.87 7.12 -2.63
N ALA A 87 -6.60 7.93 -1.59
CA ALA A 87 -7.02 7.62 -0.24
C ALA A 87 -8.55 7.60 -0.07
N ALA A 88 -9.27 8.56 -0.66
CA ALA A 88 -10.73 8.61 -0.59
C ALA A 88 -11.38 7.36 -1.23
N VAL A 89 -10.90 6.95 -2.40
CA VAL A 89 -11.38 5.73 -3.05
C VAL A 89 -11.00 4.50 -2.24
N ALA A 90 -9.78 4.43 -1.70
CA ALA A 90 -9.35 3.33 -0.84
C ALA A 90 -10.25 3.17 0.38
N VAL A 91 -10.66 4.26 1.04
CA VAL A 91 -11.59 4.24 2.19
C VAL A 91 -12.92 3.62 1.81
N LEU A 92 -13.52 4.04 0.69
CA LEU A 92 -14.78 3.47 0.21
C LEU A 92 -14.65 1.97 -0.05
N VAL A 93 -13.58 1.58 -0.71
CA VAL A 93 -13.33 0.18 -1.05
C VAL A 93 -13.01 -0.67 0.17
N MET A 94 -12.29 -0.13 1.16
CA MET A 94 -12.04 -0.79 2.44
C MET A 94 -13.34 -1.07 3.22
N CYS A 95 -14.36 -0.23 3.05
CA CYS A 95 -15.67 -0.50 3.63
C CYS A 95 -16.46 -1.56 2.85
N LEU A 96 -16.22 -1.72 1.56
CA LEU A 96 -16.96 -2.66 0.71
C LEU A 96 -16.39 -4.09 0.77
N LEU A 97 -15.08 -4.23 0.73
CA LEU A 97 -14.41 -5.52 0.60
C LEU A 97 -14.76 -6.54 1.70
N PRO A 98 -14.71 -6.21 3.00
CA PRO A 98 -15.05 -7.18 4.04
C PRO A 98 -16.55 -7.53 4.09
N ASN A 99 -17.40 -6.74 3.44
CA ASN A 99 -18.85 -6.99 3.37
C ASN A 99 -19.28 -7.77 2.13
N ALA A 100 -18.36 -8.21 1.29
CA ALA A 100 -18.67 -8.90 0.04
C ALA A 100 -19.59 -10.12 0.22
N GLY A 101 -19.43 -10.88 1.31
CA GLY A 101 -20.28 -12.03 1.64
C GLY A 101 -21.67 -11.66 2.21
N SER A 102 -21.84 -10.44 2.72
CA SER A 102 -23.07 -10.01 3.42
C SER A 102 -24.16 -9.49 2.47
N PHE A 103 -23.87 -9.31 1.18
CA PHE A 103 -24.82 -8.77 0.20
C PHE A 103 -25.83 -9.79 -0.33
N GLY A 104 -25.85 -11.02 0.18
CA GLY A 104 -26.77 -12.06 -0.28
C GLY A 104 -26.54 -12.53 -1.72
N MET A 105 -25.36 -12.31 -2.27
CA MET A 105 -24.98 -12.74 -3.60
C MET A 105 -24.65 -14.24 -3.62
N ALA A 106 -24.85 -14.87 -4.78
CA ALA A 106 -24.32 -16.22 -5.00
C ALA A 106 -22.80 -16.23 -4.84
N VAL A 107 -22.22 -17.33 -4.38
CA VAL A 107 -20.77 -17.47 -4.09
C VAL A 107 -19.90 -17.00 -5.26
N SER A 108 -20.23 -17.39 -6.49
CA SER A 108 -19.50 -16.96 -7.69
C SER A 108 -19.54 -15.44 -7.91
N ALA A 109 -20.70 -14.82 -7.67
CA ALA A 109 -20.86 -13.36 -7.78
C ALA A 109 -20.11 -12.64 -6.67
N ALA A 110 -20.16 -13.14 -5.44
CA ALA A 110 -19.41 -12.60 -4.29
C ALA A 110 -17.89 -12.68 -4.50
N MET A 111 -17.40 -13.76 -5.12
CA MET A 111 -16.01 -13.93 -5.51
C MET A 111 -15.56 -12.89 -6.55
N VAL A 112 -16.34 -12.71 -7.61
CA VAL A 112 -16.04 -11.72 -8.66
C VAL A 112 -16.10 -10.31 -8.08
N PHE A 113 -17.10 -10.00 -7.27
CA PHE A 113 -17.22 -8.72 -6.57
C PHE A 113 -16.01 -8.47 -5.66
N GLY A 114 -15.61 -9.44 -4.85
CA GLY A 114 -14.44 -9.35 -3.99
C GLY A 114 -13.16 -9.12 -4.80
N LEU A 115 -12.97 -9.83 -5.91
CA LEU A 115 -11.83 -9.67 -6.81
C LEU A 115 -11.76 -8.25 -7.41
N VAL A 116 -12.86 -7.76 -7.96
CA VAL A 116 -12.95 -6.41 -8.54
C VAL A 116 -12.68 -5.36 -7.46
N THR A 117 -13.29 -5.53 -6.29
CA THR A 117 -13.10 -4.64 -5.14
C THR A 117 -11.64 -4.64 -4.68
N LEU A 118 -10.98 -5.80 -4.64
CA LEU A 118 -9.56 -5.91 -4.34
C LEU A 118 -8.69 -5.16 -5.36
N MET A 119 -8.96 -5.31 -6.65
CA MET A 119 -8.22 -4.59 -7.70
C MET A 119 -8.37 -3.06 -7.54
N PHE A 120 -9.57 -2.59 -7.20
CA PHE A 120 -9.80 -1.17 -6.90
C PHE A 120 -9.05 -0.72 -5.65
N LEU A 121 -9.00 -1.56 -4.61
CA LEU A 121 -8.25 -1.25 -3.39
C LEU A 121 -6.76 -1.13 -3.68
N ASP A 122 -6.17 -2.09 -4.37
CA ASP A 122 -4.75 -2.06 -4.77
C ASP A 122 -4.43 -0.84 -5.63
N THR A 123 -5.27 -0.56 -6.62
CA THR A 123 -5.14 0.63 -7.48
C THR A 123 -5.14 1.91 -6.64
N SER A 124 -6.09 2.03 -5.73
CA SER A 124 -6.29 3.23 -4.91
C SER A 124 -5.14 3.43 -3.90
N ILE A 125 -4.70 2.35 -3.26
CA ILE A 125 -3.55 2.38 -2.34
C ILE A 125 -2.27 2.77 -3.10
N ASN A 126 -2.00 2.16 -4.26
CA ASN A 126 -0.84 2.51 -5.07
C ASN A 126 -0.92 3.94 -5.61
N MET A 127 -2.12 4.42 -5.96
CA MET A 127 -2.37 5.79 -6.37
C MET A 127 -2.06 6.80 -5.26
N ALA A 128 -2.36 6.47 -3.99
CA ALA A 128 -2.01 7.30 -2.85
C ALA A 128 -0.52 7.18 -2.47
N MET A 129 0.03 5.98 -2.53
CA MET A 129 1.39 5.67 -2.07
C MET A 129 2.47 6.36 -2.91
N GLN A 130 2.31 6.39 -4.23
CA GLN A 130 3.32 6.95 -5.14
C GLN A 130 3.56 8.44 -4.92
N PRO A 131 2.52 9.32 -4.82
CA PRO A 131 2.73 10.74 -4.52
C PRO A 131 3.45 10.98 -3.20
N PHE A 132 3.22 10.17 -2.14
CA PHE A 132 3.96 10.30 -0.89
C PHE A 132 5.46 10.10 -1.04
N LYS A 133 5.88 9.07 -1.80
CA LYS A 133 7.30 8.81 -2.07
C LYS A 133 7.94 9.96 -2.83
N MET A 134 7.23 10.52 -3.80
CA MET A 134 7.73 11.61 -4.64
C MET A 134 7.72 12.96 -3.93
N LEU A 135 6.76 13.21 -3.04
CA LEU A 135 6.62 14.46 -2.29
C LEU A 135 7.87 14.78 -1.45
N VAL A 136 8.44 13.78 -0.80
CA VAL A 136 9.71 13.92 -0.06
C VAL A 136 10.84 14.32 -1.00
N GLY A 137 10.97 13.66 -2.14
CA GLY A 137 11.98 13.98 -3.15
C GLY A 137 11.85 15.40 -3.71
N ASP A 138 10.60 15.84 -3.93
CA ASP A 138 10.29 17.16 -4.51
C ASP A 138 10.53 18.30 -3.53
N MET A 139 10.19 18.13 -2.25
CA MET A 139 10.16 19.20 -1.27
C MET A 139 11.42 19.32 -0.40
N VAL A 140 12.14 18.21 -0.19
CA VAL A 140 13.26 18.18 0.75
C VAL A 140 14.58 18.44 0.03
N ASN A 141 15.48 19.21 0.68
CA ASN A 141 16.82 19.44 0.17
C ASN A 141 17.72 18.20 0.33
N GLU A 142 18.82 18.14 -0.41
CA GLU A 142 19.72 16.96 -0.44
C GLU A 142 20.29 16.62 0.95
N LYS A 143 20.55 17.64 1.80
CA LYS A 143 21.12 17.44 3.15
C LYS A 143 20.16 16.72 4.09
N GLN A 144 18.85 16.95 3.93
CA GLN A 144 17.80 16.42 4.81
C GLN A 144 17.08 15.19 4.21
N LYS A 145 17.36 14.80 2.95
CA LYS A 145 16.69 13.66 2.30
C LYS A 145 16.82 12.37 3.09
N ALA A 146 18.01 12.07 3.60
CA ALA A 146 18.24 10.86 4.39
C ALA A 146 17.36 10.81 5.63
N LEU A 147 17.27 11.94 6.37
CA LEU A 147 16.39 12.04 7.54
C LEU A 147 14.91 11.95 7.16
N ALA A 148 14.50 12.61 6.10
CA ALA A 148 13.11 12.59 5.63
C ALA A 148 12.66 11.18 5.23
N TYR A 149 13.47 10.44 4.47
CA TYR A 149 13.18 9.06 4.12
C TYR A 149 13.25 8.10 5.31
N SER A 150 14.09 8.39 6.33
CA SER A 150 14.10 7.63 7.58
C SER A 150 12.80 7.81 8.35
N ILE A 151 12.29 9.03 8.45
CA ILE A 151 10.97 9.33 9.06
C ILE A 151 9.86 8.63 8.28
N GLN A 152 9.89 8.71 6.95
CA GLN A 152 8.91 8.03 6.10
C GLN A 152 8.93 6.52 6.29
N SER A 153 10.12 5.90 6.34
CA SER A 153 10.27 4.47 6.59
C SER A 153 9.78 4.07 7.98
N PHE A 154 10.07 4.88 9.00
CA PHE A 154 9.55 4.65 10.35
C PHE A 154 8.01 4.64 10.36
N LEU A 155 7.38 5.66 9.80
CA LEU A 155 5.92 5.78 9.73
C LEU A 155 5.29 4.65 8.89
N CYS A 156 5.96 4.26 7.80
CA CYS A 156 5.56 3.12 6.97
C CYS A 156 5.51 1.82 7.79
N ASN A 157 6.60 1.48 8.48
CA ASN A 157 6.68 0.25 9.25
C ASN A 157 5.78 0.28 10.50
N ALA A 158 5.65 1.43 11.17
CA ALA A 158 4.72 1.61 12.28
C ALA A 158 3.27 1.43 11.84
N GLY A 159 2.89 1.98 10.69
CA GLY A 159 1.56 1.77 10.10
C GLY A 159 1.30 0.31 9.76
N SER A 160 2.27 -0.36 9.16
CA SER A 160 2.16 -1.79 8.85
C SER A 160 1.97 -2.63 10.11
N LEU A 161 2.76 -2.37 11.16
CA LEU A 161 2.62 -3.06 12.44
C LEU A 161 1.22 -2.89 13.04
N VAL A 162 0.70 -1.67 13.07
CA VAL A 162 -0.66 -1.38 13.54
C VAL A 162 -1.70 -2.16 12.72
N GLY A 163 -1.58 -2.15 11.39
CA GLY A 163 -2.50 -2.87 10.51
C GLY A 163 -2.50 -4.39 10.75
N TYR A 164 -1.33 -5.00 10.92
CA TYR A 164 -1.24 -6.43 11.23
C TYR A 164 -1.79 -6.81 12.61
N VAL A 165 -1.65 -5.94 13.60
CA VAL A 165 -2.11 -6.19 14.97
C VAL A 165 -3.61 -5.95 15.14
N PHE A 166 -4.26 -5.14 14.31
CA PHE A 166 -5.64 -4.72 14.49
C PHE A 166 -6.65 -5.86 14.70
N PRO A 167 -6.70 -6.93 13.90
CA PRO A 167 -7.67 -8.00 14.12
C PRO A 167 -7.49 -8.68 15.49
N PHE A 168 -6.25 -8.85 15.93
CA PHE A 168 -5.95 -9.41 17.25
C PHE A 168 -6.33 -8.46 18.39
N PHE A 169 -6.10 -7.17 18.21
CA PHE A 169 -6.50 -6.15 19.17
C PHE A 169 -8.03 -6.14 19.38
N PHE A 170 -8.80 -6.20 18.30
CA PHE A 170 -10.25 -6.24 18.39
C PHE A 170 -10.76 -7.55 18.99
N THR A 171 -10.09 -8.66 18.71
CA THR A 171 -10.38 -9.95 19.38
C THR A 171 -10.13 -9.87 20.88
N ALA A 172 -9.04 -9.23 21.31
CA ALA A 172 -8.75 -9.01 22.74
C ALA A 172 -9.78 -8.11 23.43
N LEU A 173 -10.47 -7.23 22.68
CA LEU A 173 -11.58 -6.42 23.17
C LEU A 173 -12.92 -7.18 23.20
N GLY A 174 -12.93 -8.47 22.86
CA GLY A 174 -14.13 -9.32 22.87
C GLY A 174 -14.95 -9.29 21.57
N ILE A 175 -14.43 -8.71 20.48
CA ILE A 175 -15.09 -8.76 19.17
C ILE A 175 -14.86 -10.14 18.56
N ALA A 176 -15.90 -10.76 18.04
CA ALA A 176 -15.85 -12.12 17.49
C ALA A 176 -14.83 -12.22 16.33
N ASN A 177 -13.94 -13.20 16.46
CA ASN A 177 -12.95 -13.51 15.41
C ASN A 177 -13.37 -14.71 14.55
N THR A 178 -14.52 -15.30 14.85
CA THR A 178 -15.12 -16.41 14.10
C THR A 178 -16.48 -15.97 13.58
N ALA A 179 -16.88 -16.43 12.40
CA ALA A 179 -18.16 -16.13 11.79
C ALA A 179 -18.68 -17.38 11.06
N PRO A 180 -19.99 -17.48 10.79
CA PRO A 180 -20.55 -18.53 9.92
C PRO A 180 -19.91 -18.52 8.52
N SER A 181 -19.98 -19.66 7.83
CA SER A 181 -19.51 -19.76 6.45
C SER A 181 -20.16 -18.68 5.56
N GLY A 182 -19.39 -18.03 4.72
CA GLY A 182 -19.84 -16.95 3.84
C GLY A 182 -19.83 -15.55 4.45
N VAL A 183 -19.51 -15.40 5.74
CA VAL A 183 -19.45 -14.09 6.43
C VAL A 183 -18.06 -13.84 6.99
N VAL A 184 -17.51 -12.67 6.73
CA VAL A 184 -16.20 -12.26 7.28
C VAL A 184 -16.35 -11.95 8.77
N PRO A 185 -15.42 -12.39 9.65
CA PRO A 185 -15.51 -12.12 11.07
C PRO A 185 -15.52 -10.63 11.41
N ASP A 186 -16.29 -10.26 12.46
CA ASP A 186 -16.47 -8.88 12.90
C ASP A 186 -15.14 -8.20 13.26
N SER A 187 -14.19 -8.92 13.84
CA SER A 187 -12.85 -8.38 14.14
C SER A 187 -12.13 -7.86 12.89
N VAL A 188 -12.29 -8.53 11.75
CA VAL A 188 -11.73 -8.11 10.46
C VAL A 188 -12.52 -6.91 9.92
N ILE A 189 -13.85 -6.96 9.94
CA ILE A 189 -14.71 -5.86 9.46
C ILE A 189 -14.39 -4.57 10.21
N TRP A 190 -14.36 -4.61 11.53
CA TRP A 190 -14.00 -3.45 12.35
C TRP A 190 -12.56 -2.96 12.12
N SER A 191 -11.62 -3.89 11.89
CA SER A 191 -10.25 -3.51 11.54
C SER A 191 -10.19 -2.68 10.24
N PHE A 192 -10.96 -3.08 9.24
CA PHE A 192 -11.05 -2.33 7.97
C PHE A 192 -11.73 -0.98 8.14
N TYR A 193 -12.82 -0.89 8.91
CA TYR A 193 -13.53 0.38 9.13
C TYR A 193 -12.69 1.40 9.90
N ILE A 194 -12.04 0.96 10.96
CA ILE A 194 -11.18 1.84 11.77
C ILE A 194 -9.89 2.15 11.01
N GLY A 195 -9.32 1.18 10.30
CA GLY A 195 -8.19 1.43 9.41
C GLY A 195 -8.50 2.46 8.31
N ALA A 196 -9.69 2.38 7.70
CA ALA A 196 -10.16 3.36 6.73
C ALA A 196 -10.34 4.77 7.34
N ALA A 197 -10.90 4.85 8.55
CA ALA A 197 -11.02 6.12 9.29
C ALA A 197 -9.64 6.72 9.59
N ILE A 198 -8.68 5.92 10.05
CA ILE A 198 -7.32 6.39 10.30
C ILE A 198 -6.64 6.83 9.00
N LEU A 199 -6.79 6.06 7.91
CA LEU A 199 -6.25 6.42 6.60
C LEU A 199 -6.69 7.82 6.19
N ILE A 200 -8.00 8.07 6.17
CA ILE A 200 -8.50 9.37 5.71
C ILE A 200 -8.09 10.52 6.64
N LEU A 201 -8.09 10.31 7.96
CA LEU A 201 -7.65 11.31 8.93
C LEU A 201 -6.17 11.65 8.77
N CYS A 202 -5.30 10.65 8.58
CA CYS A 202 -3.88 10.85 8.34
C CYS A 202 -3.62 11.60 7.03
N VAL A 203 -4.37 11.27 5.98
CA VAL A 203 -4.26 11.94 4.68
C VAL A 203 -4.77 13.37 4.76
N ILE A 204 -5.90 13.63 5.40
CA ILE A 204 -6.43 14.99 5.63
C ILE A 204 -5.41 15.79 6.44
N TYR A 205 -4.83 15.23 7.49
CA TYR A 205 -3.80 15.90 8.29
C TYR A 205 -2.63 16.34 7.39
N THR A 206 -2.06 15.43 6.61
CA THR A 206 -0.93 15.77 5.73
C THR A 206 -1.33 16.80 4.67
N THR A 207 -2.45 16.61 3.99
CA THR A 207 -2.89 17.54 2.93
C THR A 207 -3.24 18.94 3.44
N ALA A 208 -3.69 19.06 4.69
CA ALA A 208 -3.96 20.34 5.34
C ALA A 208 -2.67 21.05 5.83
N ARG A 209 -1.64 20.30 6.19
CA ARG A 209 -0.39 20.84 6.75
C ARG A 209 0.70 21.08 5.72
N VAL A 210 0.70 20.29 4.66
CA VAL A 210 1.70 20.35 3.60
C VAL A 210 1.20 21.24 2.48
N LYS A 211 1.97 22.26 2.18
CA LYS A 211 1.78 23.10 0.99
C LYS A 211 2.90 22.81 0.01
N GLU A 212 2.57 22.24 -1.13
CA GLU A 212 3.52 22.02 -2.21
C GLU A 212 4.05 23.35 -2.77
N TRP A 213 5.23 23.29 -3.38
CA TRP A 213 5.80 24.42 -4.10
C TRP A 213 4.88 24.86 -5.23
N THR A 214 4.73 26.17 -5.43
CA THR A 214 4.07 26.70 -6.62
C THR A 214 4.89 26.37 -7.87
N PRO A 215 4.30 26.38 -9.09
CA PRO A 215 5.04 26.15 -10.33
C PRO A 215 6.28 27.02 -10.48
N ALA A 216 6.18 28.29 -10.05
CA ALA A 216 7.28 29.25 -10.09
C ALA A 216 8.42 28.87 -9.11
N GLU A 217 8.08 28.55 -7.86
CA GLU A 217 9.06 28.10 -6.86
C GLU A 217 9.70 26.78 -7.27
N TYR A 218 8.91 25.84 -7.82
CA TYR A 218 9.41 24.56 -8.30
C TYR A 218 10.44 24.75 -9.43
N ALA A 219 10.17 25.63 -10.40
CA ALA A 219 11.09 25.98 -11.46
C ALA A 219 12.38 26.65 -10.93
N GLU A 220 12.25 27.52 -9.91
CA GLU A 220 13.39 28.19 -9.28
C GLU A 220 14.33 27.19 -8.58
N TYR A 221 13.77 26.18 -7.88
CA TYR A 221 14.56 25.18 -7.16
C TYR A 221 15.14 24.06 -8.04
N ASN A 222 14.42 23.67 -9.10
CA ASN A 222 14.82 22.55 -9.96
C ASN A 222 15.39 22.98 -11.34
N GLY A 223 15.39 24.30 -11.63
CA GLY A 223 15.85 24.88 -12.89
C GLY A 223 14.74 25.04 -13.93
N THR A 224 14.90 26.04 -14.78
CA THR A 224 13.88 26.52 -15.75
C THR A 224 13.62 25.54 -16.92
N ASN A 225 14.37 24.47 -17.04
CA ASN A 225 14.24 23.52 -18.14
C ASN A 225 13.14 22.49 -17.96
N SER A 226 12.35 22.59 -16.87
CA SER A 226 11.31 21.63 -16.56
C SER A 226 10.19 21.56 -17.60
N SER A 227 9.92 22.63 -18.35
CA SER A 227 8.91 22.61 -19.42
C SER A 227 9.40 21.92 -20.70
N VAL A 228 10.65 22.08 -21.03
CA VAL A 228 11.28 21.47 -22.22
C VAL A 228 11.61 20.00 -21.96
N GLU A 229 12.16 19.68 -20.78
CA GLU A 229 12.39 18.29 -20.37
C GLU A 229 11.07 17.51 -20.14
N GLN A 230 9.99 18.18 -19.71
CA GLN A 230 8.65 17.56 -19.60
C GLN A 230 8.01 17.29 -20.96
N GLU A 231 8.22 18.14 -21.98
CA GLU A 231 7.80 17.86 -23.34
C GLU A 231 8.63 16.76 -24.00
N GLU A 232 9.93 16.70 -23.74
CA GLU A 232 10.80 15.63 -24.25
C GLU A 232 10.61 14.31 -23.51
N ALA A 233 10.44 14.30 -22.20
CA ALA A 233 10.12 13.10 -21.42
C ALA A 233 8.70 12.55 -21.77
N GLY A 234 7.79 13.42 -22.25
CA GLY A 234 6.48 13.01 -22.72
C GLY A 234 6.48 12.31 -24.08
N LYS A 235 7.55 12.43 -24.85
CA LYS A 235 7.74 11.81 -26.18
C LYS A 235 8.69 10.62 -26.15
N GLY A 236 9.40 10.40 -25.04
CA GLY A 236 10.33 9.27 -24.89
C GLY A 236 9.57 7.95 -24.68
N ASP A 237 9.73 7.02 -25.62
CA ASP A 237 9.28 5.65 -25.45
C ASP A 237 9.97 5.07 -24.19
N TRP A 238 9.17 4.52 -23.24
CA TRP A 238 9.67 3.96 -21.99
C TRP A 238 10.77 2.88 -22.22
N LEU A 239 10.69 2.17 -23.34
CA LEU A 239 11.73 1.22 -23.77
C LEU A 239 13.06 1.92 -24.05
N THR A 240 13.02 3.08 -24.67
CA THR A 240 14.21 3.90 -24.95
C THR A 240 14.84 4.40 -23.66
N LEU A 241 14.02 4.82 -22.68
CA LEU A 241 14.51 5.23 -21.34
C LEU A 241 15.18 4.06 -20.60
N LEU A 242 14.57 2.86 -20.62
CA LEU A 242 15.16 1.66 -20.03
C LEU A 242 16.47 1.28 -20.71
N ARG A 243 16.54 1.36 -22.04
CA ARG A 243 17.75 1.01 -22.82
C ARG A 243 18.91 1.96 -22.54
N HIS A 244 18.63 3.24 -22.26
CA HIS A 244 19.63 4.25 -21.92
C HIS A 244 19.84 4.43 -20.41
N ALA A 245 19.21 3.58 -19.59
CA ALA A 245 19.36 3.66 -18.14
C ALA A 245 20.82 3.43 -17.71
N PRO A 246 21.32 4.19 -16.71
CA PRO A 246 22.69 4.04 -16.22
C PRO A 246 22.97 2.61 -15.76
N ALA A 247 24.22 2.14 -15.91
CA ALA A 247 24.61 0.81 -15.45
C ALA A 247 24.32 0.58 -13.95
N THR A 248 24.38 1.64 -13.14
CA THR A 248 24.03 1.61 -11.72
C THR A 248 22.56 1.20 -11.50
N PHE A 249 21.63 1.66 -12.34
CA PHE A 249 20.23 1.26 -12.28
C PHE A 249 20.06 -0.25 -12.40
N TRP A 250 20.71 -0.85 -13.38
CA TRP A 250 20.64 -2.31 -13.60
C TRP A 250 21.31 -3.11 -12.49
N LYS A 251 22.46 -2.61 -11.95
CA LYS A 251 23.14 -3.25 -10.81
C LYS A 251 22.26 -3.23 -9.56
N VAL A 252 21.65 -2.09 -9.25
CA VAL A 252 20.72 -1.97 -8.10
C VAL A 252 19.48 -2.84 -8.33
N GLY A 253 18.93 -2.87 -9.55
CA GLY A 253 17.81 -3.73 -9.90
C GLY A 253 18.11 -5.22 -9.67
N LEU A 254 19.29 -5.66 -10.05
CA LEU A 254 19.73 -7.06 -9.86
C LEU A 254 19.86 -7.40 -8.36
N VAL A 255 20.47 -6.51 -7.58
CA VAL A 255 20.57 -6.70 -6.12
C VAL A 255 19.17 -6.75 -5.48
N GLN A 256 18.29 -5.84 -5.86
CA GLN A 256 16.91 -5.82 -5.35
C GLN A 256 16.13 -7.09 -5.73
N PHE A 257 16.33 -7.60 -6.95
CA PHE A 257 15.70 -8.86 -7.36
C PHE A 257 16.04 -10.00 -6.41
N PHE A 258 17.32 -10.21 -6.09
CA PHE A 258 17.73 -11.28 -5.17
C PHE A 258 17.28 -11.01 -3.73
N CYS A 259 17.31 -9.75 -3.26
CA CYS A 259 16.81 -9.40 -1.94
C CYS A 259 15.31 -9.70 -1.80
N TRP A 260 14.49 -9.29 -2.77
CA TRP A 260 13.06 -9.56 -2.75
C TRP A 260 12.74 -11.05 -2.90
N PHE A 261 13.52 -11.77 -3.70
CA PHE A 261 13.41 -13.23 -3.80
C PHE A 261 13.65 -13.89 -2.45
N ALA A 262 14.71 -13.50 -1.74
CA ALA A 262 14.99 -14.01 -0.39
C ALA A 262 13.89 -13.67 0.62
N PHE A 263 13.35 -12.44 0.60
CA PHE A 263 12.25 -12.03 1.48
C PHE A 263 10.96 -12.81 1.18
N MET A 264 10.61 -13.00 -0.10
CA MET A 264 9.44 -13.78 -0.48
C MET A 264 9.55 -15.23 -0.01
N TYR A 265 10.74 -15.81 -0.14
CA TYR A 265 11.02 -17.15 0.35
C TYR A 265 10.89 -17.24 1.88
N MET A 266 11.48 -16.28 2.59
CA MET A 266 11.36 -16.17 4.04
C MET A 266 9.89 -16.07 4.47
N TRP A 267 9.11 -15.16 3.91
CA TRP A 267 7.70 -14.96 4.29
C TRP A 267 6.83 -16.19 4.00
N THR A 268 7.11 -16.89 2.90
CA THR A 268 6.34 -18.09 2.53
C THR A 268 6.57 -19.24 3.49
N TYR A 269 7.82 -19.45 3.91
CA TYR A 269 8.18 -20.66 4.67
C TYR A 269 8.36 -20.45 6.18
N THR A 270 8.49 -19.20 6.67
CA THR A 270 8.71 -18.93 8.10
C THR A 270 7.61 -19.53 8.98
N ASN A 271 6.35 -19.34 8.61
CA ASN A 271 5.21 -19.83 9.41
C ASN A 271 5.24 -21.36 9.57
N GLY A 272 5.45 -22.09 8.47
CA GLY A 272 5.55 -23.54 8.51
C GLY A 272 6.77 -24.01 9.30
N THR A 273 7.91 -23.36 9.13
CA THR A 273 9.14 -23.69 9.86
C THR A 273 8.99 -23.45 11.37
N VAL A 274 8.37 -22.34 11.77
CA VAL A 274 8.12 -22.04 13.19
C VAL A 274 7.11 -23.04 13.77
N ALA A 275 6.03 -23.37 13.06
CA ALA A 275 5.05 -24.35 13.50
C ALA A 275 5.68 -25.72 13.71
N ALA A 276 6.48 -26.20 12.76
CA ALA A 276 7.17 -27.49 12.87
C ALA A 276 8.19 -27.55 14.01
N ASN A 277 9.02 -26.50 14.15
CA ASN A 277 10.14 -26.53 15.11
C ASN A 277 9.75 -26.09 16.52
N CYS A 278 8.75 -25.20 16.68
CA CYS A 278 8.35 -24.71 18.00
C CYS A 278 7.16 -25.47 18.59
N TRP A 279 6.27 -25.98 17.78
CA TRP A 279 5.07 -26.70 18.24
C TRP A 279 4.99 -28.15 17.77
N GLY A 280 5.99 -28.66 17.05
CA GLY A 280 6.03 -30.05 16.60
C GLY A 280 4.91 -30.45 15.65
N VAL A 281 4.29 -29.48 14.99
CA VAL A 281 3.18 -29.72 14.03
C VAL A 281 3.78 -30.00 12.65
N ASP A 282 3.44 -31.14 12.05
CA ASP A 282 3.88 -31.47 10.69
C ASP A 282 3.42 -30.40 9.70
N THR A 283 4.32 -29.99 8.81
CA THR A 283 4.05 -28.94 7.81
C THR A 283 2.84 -29.26 6.90
N VAL A 284 2.54 -30.54 6.68
CA VAL A 284 1.35 -30.99 5.94
C VAL A 284 0.08 -30.81 6.78
N SER A 285 0.12 -31.13 8.07
CA SER A 285 -0.97 -30.86 9.02
C SER A 285 -1.24 -29.36 9.18
N TYR A 286 -0.21 -28.52 9.13
CA TYR A 286 -0.35 -27.07 9.26
C TYR A 286 -1.09 -26.44 8.07
N THR A 287 -0.85 -26.91 6.84
CA THR A 287 -1.63 -26.46 5.68
C THR A 287 -3.08 -26.92 5.74
N HIS A 288 -3.34 -28.13 6.27
CA HIS A 288 -4.70 -28.59 6.54
C HIS A 288 -5.35 -27.91 7.73
N LEU A 289 -4.61 -27.68 8.83
CA LEU A 289 -5.10 -26.94 10.00
C LEU A 289 -5.44 -25.50 9.62
N ARG A 290 -4.66 -24.83 8.79
CA ARG A 290 -4.97 -23.48 8.32
C ARG A 290 -6.22 -23.42 7.43
N ALA A 291 -6.53 -24.51 6.74
CA ALA A 291 -7.80 -24.68 6.04
C ALA A 291 -8.96 -25.01 7.02
N HIS A 292 -8.65 -25.69 8.12
CA HIS A 292 -9.60 -26.05 9.19
C HIS A 292 -9.62 -25.09 10.39
N GLU A 293 -8.62 -24.23 10.60
CA GLU A 293 -8.61 -23.21 11.68
C GLU A 293 -9.67 -22.11 11.48
N THR A 294 -10.41 -22.15 10.38
CA THR A 294 -11.70 -21.47 10.31
C THR A 294 -12.78 -22.18 11.13
N GLU A 295 -12.57 -23.42 11.60
CA GLU A 295 -13.56 -24.23 12.31
C GLU A 295 -13.18 -24.65 13.72
N LEU A 296 -11.91 -24.57 14.15
CA LEU A 296 -11.50 -25.07 15.48
C LEU A 296 -10.64 -24.04 16.23
N HIS A 297 -11.27 -23.48 17.21
CA HIS A 297 -10.75 -22.93 18.48
C HIS A 297 -9.32 -22.30 18.51
N LEU A 298 -9.30 -21.01 18.58
CA LEU A 298 -8.55 -20.29 19.64
C LEU A 298 -9.41 -19.16 20.16
#